data_67042b198199f41fded0affa0b606b6d
#
_entry.id   67042b198199f41fded0affa0b606b6d
#
_cell.length_a   1.000
_cell.length_b   1.000
_cell.length_c   1.000
_cell.angle_alpha   90.00
_cell.angle_beta   90.00
_cell.angle_gamma   90.00
#
_symmetry.space_group_name_H-M   'P 1'
#
loop_
_entity.id
_entity.type
_entity.pdbx_description
1 polymer ?
#
loop_
_entity_poly.entity_id
_entity_poly.type
_entity_poly.pdbx_seq_one_letter_code
_entity_poly.pdbx_strand_id
1 'polypeptide(L)'
;MLLQGVVQSKAVISGLTWANHGAMSQGTTSPNSMSNPFLRTGPASAHALTHFGDDSATSKLLSISNQGFHGASQQKRSCQRLVCNAAASGNGGNGPKMVVAITGATGFVGSKLVDRLVADGHEVRILTRSESKAREAFPERKYPGVKIGDESKWAELIKGSTGVVNLAGPPISTRWTPEVKADIKNCRVAVTGKVVQAINSAPKDERPAVLVSSTAVGFYGTSETSAFDETSPSGNDYLAEVCKAWEASARRVRRGTRLVLLRTGIVLDGEEGGSLAKMVPIFSIFAGGPLGSGKQWFSWVHRDDLVSMIVESLENPAYEGVINGTAPNPVRMAEMCDRLGAILGRPSWLPVPEFALKALLGEGATVVLEGQRVLPKRAQELGFSFKYRYISDALKAILT
;
A
#
# COMPACT_ATOMS: atom_id res chain seq x y z
N MET A 1 10.94 26.92 16.93
CA MET A 1 12.38 26.65 16.79
C MET A 1 12.75 25.15 16.88
N LEU A 2 12.11 24.33 17.68
CA LEU A 2 12.42 22.89 17.79
C LEU A 2 11.97 22.04 16.58
N LEU A 3 10.92 22.43 15.87
CA LEU A 3 10.42 21.71 14.69
C LEU A 3 11.22 21.93 13.39
N GLN A 4 11.96 23.03 13.29
CA GLN A 4 12.82 23.29 12.13
C GLN A 4 14.16 22.55 12.20
N GLY A 5 14.66 22.25 13.38
CA GLY A 5 15.94 21.54 13.56
C GLY A 5 15.92 20.07 13.14
N VAL A 6 14.75 19.42 13.22
CA VAL A 6 14.59 17.98 12.85
C VAL A 6 14.42 17.77 11.34
N VAL A 7 14.00 18.81 10.61
CA VAL A 7 13.85 18.75 9.14
C VAL A 7 15.14 19.09 8.41
N GLN A 8 16.07 19.85 9.03
CA GLN A 8 17.29 20.32 8.35
C GLN A 8 18.54 19.43 8.57
N SER A 9 18.53 18.48 9.49
CA SER A 9 19.75 17.71 9.78
C SER A 9 20.12 16.60 8.77
N LYS A 10 19.34 16.38 7.71
CA LYS A 10 19.68 15.43 6.62
C LYS A 10 19.63 16.00 5.19
N ALA A 11 19.58 17.32 5.03
CA ALA A 11 19.68 17.97 3.70
C ALA A 11 21.12 18.32 3.28
N VAL A 12 22.14 17.97 4.09
CA VAL A 12 23.53 18.44 3.89
C VAL A 12 24.43 17.38 3.24
N ILE A 13 23.92 16.17 2.94
CA ILE A 13 24.72 15.16 2.23
C ILE A 13 23.98 14.70 0.96
N SER A 14 23.79 15.60 0.03
CA SER A 14 23.76 15.31 -1.41
C SER A 14 23.93 16.62 -2.17
N GLY A 15 25.19 17.00 -2.35
CA GLY A 15 25.57 18.09 -3.24
C GLY A 15 25.16 17.80 -4.66
N LEU A 16 24.35 18.69 -5.23
CA LEU A 16 24.25 18.90 -6.66
C LEU A 16 24.15 20.39 -6.90
N THR A 17 25.29 20.92 -7.27
CA THR A 17 25.49 22.23 -7.88
C THR A 17 24.63 22.40 -9.13
N TRP A 18 23.81 23.45 -9.14
CA TRP A 18 23.31 24.03 -10.37
C TRP A 18 23.90 25.42 -10.51
N ALA A 19 24.66 25.60 -11.55
CA ALA A 19 25.26 26.85 -11.93
C ALA A 19 24.20 27.84 -12.43
N ASN A 20 24.25 29.05 -11.85
CA ASN A 20 23.56 30.23 -12.35
C ASN A 20 24.18 30.65 -13.68
N HIS A 21 23.34 30.87 -14.69
CA HIS A 21 23.60 31.87 -15.72
C HIS A 21 22.39 32.79 -15.81
N GLY A 22 22.66 34.02 -15.41
CA GLY A 22 21.71 35.10 -15.52
C GLY A 22 21.68 35.72 -16.91
N ALA A 23 20.60 36.43 -17.19
CA ALA A 23 20.58 37.63 -18.00
C ALA A 23 19.33 38.46 -17.70
N MET A 24 19.58 39.70 -17.36
CA MET A 24 18.58 40.77 -17.17
C MET A 24 17.92 41.16 -18.50
N SER A 25 16.64 41.53 -18.47
CA SER A 25 16.18 42.70 -19.19
C SER A 25 14.90 43.25 -18.55
N GLN A 26 14.96 44.57 -18.30
CA GLN A 26 13.92 45.45 -17.77
C GLN A 26 12.88 45.77 -18.86
N GLY A 27 11.68 46.08 -18.44
CA GLY A 27 10.67 46.67 -19.32
C GLY A 27 9.35 46.95 -18.57
N THR A 28 9.24 48.19 -18.13
CA THR A 28 8.12 48.92 -17.53
C THR A 28 6.81 48.89 -18.35
N THR A 29 5.65 48.90 -17.73
CA THR A 29 4.57 49.90 -17.65
C THR A 29 3.21 49.29 -17.29
N SER A 30 2.58 49.85 -16.27
CA SER A 30 1.13 49.83 -15.97
C SER A 30 0.47 51.04 -16.70
N PRO A 31 -0.85 51.35 -16.50
CA PRO A 31 -2.07 50.62 -16.11
C PRO A 31 -3.31 50.99 -16.98
N ASN A 32 -4.48 50.41 -16.73
CA ASN A 32 -5.86 50.98 -16.74
C ASN A 32 -6.87 49.85 -16.93
N SER A 33 -7.77 49.64 -16.05
CA SER A 33 -8.97 50.31 -15.48
C SER A 33 -10.26 49.91 -16.20
N MET A 34 -11.29 49.70 -15.37
CA MET A 34 -12.75 49.72 -15.63
C MET A 34 -13.36 48.45 -16.24
N SER A 35 -14.48 47.94 -15.85
CA SER A 35 -15.55 48.30 -14.91
C SER A 35 -16.57 47.17 -14.87
N ASN A 36 -17.10 46.87 -13.71
CA ASN A 36 -18.41 46.21 -13.50
C ASN A 36 -19.53 47.15 -14.01
N PRO A 37 -20.79 46.79 -14.28
CA PRO A 37 -21.69 46.26 -13.24
C PRO A 37 -22.96 45.48 -13.68
N PHE A 38 -23.73 45.09 -12.67
CA PHE A 38 -25.19 44.93 -12.52
C PHE A 38 -25.86 43.60 -12.88
N LEU A 39 -26.40 42.91 -11.85
CA LEU A 39 -27.78 42.92 -11.25
C LEU A 39 -28.79 42.10 -12.11
N ARG A 40 -29.59 41.16 -11.64
CA ARG A 40 -30.55 41.11 -10.53
C ARG A 40 -31.37 39.79 -10.59
N THR A 41 -31.74 39.34 -9.45
CA THR A 41 -33.03 38.81 -8.97
C THR A 41 -33.51 37.41 -9.29
N GLY A 42 -33.76 36.67 -8.19
CA GLY A 42 -34.65 35.51 -8.06
C GLY A 42 -36.16 35.93 -8.11
N PRO A 43 -37.17 35.29 -7.51
CA PRO A 43 -37.15 34.16 -6.57
C PRO A 43 -38.28 33.08 -6.79
N ALA A 44 -38.27 32.03 -5.95
CA ALA A 44 -39.36 31.36 -5.23
C ALA A 44 -40.53 30.66 -5.96
N SER A 45 -40.86 29.48 -5.45
CA SER A 45 -42.14 28.95 -4.90
C SER A 45 -42.15 27.43 -5.09
N ALA A 46 -42.11 26.58 -4.09
CA ALA A 46 -43.10 26.25 -3.06
C ALA A 46 -44.40 25.57 -3.60
N HIS A 47 -44.66 24.40 -3.09
CA HIS A 47 -45.91 23.70 -2.70
C HIS A 47 -45.76 22.21 -3.02
N ALA A 48 -45.86 21.35 -2.10
CA ALA A 48 -46.77 21.03 -1.00
C ALA A 48 -47.41 19.63 -1.24
N LEU A 49 -47.15 18.78 -0.22
CA LEU A 49 -48.12 17.91 0.49
C LEU A 49 -49.03 16.96 -0.30
N THR A 50 -49.05 15.67 0.02
CA THR A 50 -50.04 14.96 0.85
C THR A 50 -49.88 13.46 0.64
N HIS A 51 -49.77 12.72 1.67
CA HIS A 51 -50.67 11.97 2.55
C HIS A 51 -50.81 10.48 2.25
N PHE A 52 -50.51 9.70 3.30
CA PHE A 52 -51.21 8.56 3.93
C PHE A 52 -51.50 7.26 3.14
N GLY A 53 -51.17 6.17 3.86
CA GLY A 53 -51.80 4.86 3.71
C GLY A 53 -51.07 3.77 4.46
N ASP A 54 -51.38 3.65 5.74
CA ASP A 54 -51.22 2.45 6.55
C ASP A 54 -51.97 1.30 5.92
N ASP A 55 -51.47 0.08 6.01
CA ASP A 55 -52.28 -0.98 6.61
C ASP A 55 -51.46 -2.25 6.90
N SER A 56 -51.77 -2.72 8.05
CA SER A 56 -51.32 -3.87 8.82
C SER A 56 -51.82 -5.21 8.27
N ALA A 57 -51.19 -6.23 8.72
CA ALA A 57 -51.76 -7.44 9.32
C ALA A 57 -51.44 -8.80 8.70
N THR A 58 -50.93 -9.58 9.58
CA THR A 58 -51.26 -10.97 9.95
C THR A 58 -50.56 -12.14 9.29
N SER A 59 -49.80 -12.74 10.17
CA SER A 59 -49.41 -14.15 10.37
C SER A 59 -50.36 -15.21 9.76
N LYS A 60 -49.75 -16.27 9.21
CA LYS A 60 -50.24 -17.65 9.46
C LYS A 60 -49.11 -18.69 9.30
N LEU A 61 -48.89 -19.35 10.41
CA LEU A 61 -48.29 -20.70 10.53
C LEU A 61 -49.18 -21.72 9.81
N LEU A 62 -48.58 -22.69 9.15
CA LEU A 62 -49.11 -24.07 9.11
C LEU A 62 -47.98 -25.04 8.68
N SER A 63 -47.70 -25.95 9.58
CA SER A 63 -47.01 -27.21 9.40
C SER A 63 -47.81 -28.19 8.54
N ILE A 64 -47.15 -29.16 7.89
CA ILE A 64 -47.55 -30.57 7.76
C ILE A 64 -46.60 -31.29 6.78
N SER A 65 -45.88 -32.19 7.29
CA SER A 65 -45.67 -33.65 7.17
C SER A 65 -44.99 -34.24 5.92
N ASN A 66 -44.02 -35.04 6.29
CA ASN A 66 -43.41 -36.20 5.62
C ASN A 66 -44.28 -36.96 4.64
N GLN A 67 -43.79 -37.33 3.48
CA GLN A 67 -43.78 -38.67 2.93
C GLN A 67 -42.73 -38.83 1.83
N GLY A 68 -42.00 -39.94 1.91
CA GLY A 68 -40.90 -40.29 1.05
C GLY A 68 -41.32 -40.93 -0.28
N PHE A 69 -40.37 -40.95 -1.21
CA PHE A 69 -40.27 -41.99 -2.23
C PHE A 69 -38.80 -42.29 -2.56
N HIS A 70 -38.54 -43.58 -2.67
CA HIS A 70 -37.27 -44.23 -2.96
C HIS A 70 -36.79 -44.01 -4.41
N GLY A 71 -35.45 -44.01 -4.57
CA GLY A 71 -34.82 -44.66 -5.71
C GLY A 71 -34.09 -43.77 -6.69
N ALA A 72 -32.75 -43.72 -6.64
CA ALA A 72 -31.89 -44.10 -7.73
C ALA A 72 -30.43 -43.62 -7.50
N SER A 73 -29.57 -44.58 -7.48
CA SER A 73 -28.16 -44.66 -7.85
C SER A 73 -27.17 -43.56 -7.36
N GLN A 74 -26.38 -44.02 -6.44
CA GLN A 74 -25.08 -43.52 -6.02
C GLN A 74 -24.11 -43.40 -7.21
N GLN A 75 -23.61 -42.24 -7.46
CA GLN A 75 -22.29 -42.06 -8.05
C GLN A 75 -21.45 -41.20 -7.11
N LYS A 76 -20.78 -41.88 -6.19
CA LYS A 76 -19.76 -41.34 -5.31
C LYS A 76 -18.57 -40.87 -6.16
N ARG A 77 -18.45 -39.58 -6.39
CA ARG A 77 -17.17 -38.96 -6.72
C ARG A 77 -16.46 -38.64 -5.40
N SER A 78 -15.48 -39.44 -5.08
CA SER A 78 -14.57 -39.23 -3.98
C SER A 78 -13.74 -37.99 -4.24
N CYS A 79 -14.06 -36.85 -3.58
CA CYS A 79 -13.09 -35.81 -3.37
C CYS A 79 -12.09 -36.30 -2.33
N GLN A 80 -10.95 -36.80 -2.78
CA GLN A 80 -9.79 -37.01 -1.93
C GLN A 80 -9.36 -35.66 -1.36
N ARG A 81 -9.62 -35.47 -0.09
CA ARG A 81 -9.11 -34.38 0.74
C ARG A 81 -7.61 -34.63 0.90
N LEU A 82 -6.79 -33.95 0.11
CA LEU A 82 -5.37 -33.80 0.39
C LEU A 82 -5.22 -32.92 1.63
N VAL A 83 -5.14 -33.56 2.78
CA VAL A 83 -4.69 -32.93 4.01
C VAL A 83 -3.17 -32.80 3.89
N CYS A 84 -2.70 -31.64 3.48
CA CYS A 84 -1.29 -31.29 3.65
C CYS A 84 -1.06 -30.98 5.13
N ASN A 85 -0.49 -31.93 5.86
CA ASN A 85 0.13 -31.71 7.15
C ASN A 85 1.32 -30.76 6.96
N ALA A 86 1.15 -29.47 7.27
CA ALA A 86 2.25 -28.55 7.45
C ALA A 86 2.82 -28.77 8.85
N ALA A 87 3.75 -29.72 8.95
CA ALA A 87 4.66 -29.79 10.09
C ALA A 87 5.62 -28.59 10.00
N ALA A 88 5.60 -27.76 11.04
CA ALA A 88 6.60 -26.74 11.24
C ALA A 88 7.98 -27.38 11.40
N SER A 89 8.85 -27.22 10.41
CA SER A 89 10.29 -27.40 10.57
C SER A 89 11.00 -26.38 9.71
N GLY A 90 11.78 -25.52 10.35
CA GLY A 90 12.75 -24.66 9.65
C GLY A 90 13.74 -25.53 8.89
N ASN A 91 13.89 -25.25 7.62
CA ASN A 91 15.11 -25.21 6.83
C ASN A 91 14.77 -25.14 5.33
N GLY A 92 15.45 -24.23 4.62
CA GLY A 92 15.75 -24.25 3.18
C GLY A 92 14.59 -24.56 2.23
N GLY A 93 14.08 -23.55 1.51
CA GLY A 93 13.03 -23.68 0.53
C GLY A 93 13.18 -24.86 -0.42
N ASN A 94 12.30 -25.85 -0.29
CA ASN A 94 12.23 -27.04 -1.14
C ASN A 94 11.23 -26.84 -2.30
N GLY A 95 10.89 -25.60 -2.63
CA GLY A 95 10.07 -25.25 -3.79
C GLY A 95 10.91 -25.08 -5.07
N PRO A 96 10.28 -25.13 -6.25
CA PRO A 96 11.00 -24.88 -7.50
C PRO A 96 11.62 -23.50 -7.50
N LYS A 97 12.86 -23.40 -7.97
CA LYS A 97 13.58 -22.13 -8.06
C LYS A 97 12.81 -21.14 -8.94
N MET A 98 12.42 -20.01 -8.36
CA MET A 98 11.76 -18.93 -9.09
C MET A 98 12.77 -17.95 -9.72
N VAL A 99 12.34 -17.28 -10.76
CA VAL A 99 12.99 -16.10 -11.34
C VAL A 99 12.06 -14.92 -11.16
N VAL A 100 12.40 -13.98 -10.29
CA VAL A 100 11.52 -12.87 -9.91
C VAL A 100 12.07 -11.53 -10.36
N ALA A 101 11.30 -10.82 -11.19
CA ALA A 101 11.62 -9.47 -11.63
C ALA A 101 10.94 -8.43 -10.71
N ILE A 102 11.69 -7.44 -10.21
CA ILE A 102 11.21 -6.54 -9.15
C ILE A 102 11.45 -5.08 -9.54
N THR A 103 10.38 -4.26 -9.55
CA THR A 103 10.52 -2.80 -9.53
C THR A 103 10.48 -2.28 -8.08
N GLY A 104 11.16 -1.15 -7.81
CA GLY A 104 11.22 -0.61 -6.45
C GLY A 104 12.07 -1.44 -5.49
N ALA A 105 12.96 -2.30 -6.01
CA ALA A 105 13.84 -3.16 -5.23
C ALA A 105 14.73 -2.40 -4.21
N THR A 106 15.18 -1.18 -4.53
CA THR A 106 15.98 -0.33 -3.63
C THR A 106 15.15 0.39 -2.55
N GLY A 107 13.82 0.19 -2.54
CA GLY A 107 12.93 0.78 -1.56
C GLY A 107 12.84 -0.03 -0.27
N PHE A 108 12.14 0.52 0.72
CA PHE A 108 11.99 -0.03 2.07
C PHE A 108 11.49 -1.49 2.10
N VAL A 109 10.46 -1.82 1.33
CA VAL A 109 9.95 -3.19 1.24
C VAL A 109 10.78 -4.01 0.24
N GLY A 110 11.18 -3.39 -0.87
CA GLY A 110 11.86 -4.08 -1.95
C GLY A 110 13.22 -4.64 -1.57
N SER A 111 14.01 -3.90 -0.77
CA SER A 111 15.32 -4.37 -0.29
C SER A 111 15.20 -5.66 0.54
N LYS A 112 14.24 -5.69 1.45
CA LYS A 112 13.96 -6.87 2.28
C LYS A 112 13.45 -8.06 1.46
N LEU A 113 12.64 -7.78 0.41
CA LEU A 113 12.19 -8.81 -0.51
C LEU A 113 13.36 -9.42 -1.30
N VAL A 114 14.29 -8.59 -1.78
CA VAL A 114 15.50 -9.08 -2.47
C VAL A 114 16.33 -9.96 -1.54
N ASP A 115 16.59 -9.49 -0.30
CA ASP A 115 17.32 -10.27 0.71
C ASP A 115 16.66 -11.65 0.94
N ARG A 116 15.33 -11.67 1.08
CA ARG A 116 14.56 -12.90 1.30
C ARG A 116 14.65 -13.86 0.12
N LEU A 117 14.40 -13.38 -1.10
CA LEU A 117 14.42 -14.21 -2.30
C LEU A 117 15.81 -14.77 -2.60
N VAL A 118 16.86 -13.98 -2.39
CA VAL A 118 18.25 -14.44 -2.56
C VAL A 118 18.60 -15.49 -1.50
N ALA A 119 18.21 -15.28 -0.24
CA ALA A 119 18.40 -16.25 0.85
C ALA A 119 17.67 -17.57 0.59
N ASP A 120 16.49 -17.52 -0.02
CA ASP A 120 15.69 -18.70 -0.40
C ASP A 120 16.21 -19.36 -1.71
N GLY A 121 17.30 -18.83 -2.33
CA GLY A 121 17.95 -19.41 -3.50
C GLY A 121 17.29 -19.06 -4.85
N HIS A 122 16.38 -18.09 -4.89
CA HIS A 122 15.72 -17.64 -6.11
C HIS A 122 16.61 -16.71 -6.95
N GLU A 123 16.37 -16.65 -8.27
CA GLU A 123 16.99 -15.65 -9.14
C GLU A 123 16.23 -14.34 -9.06
N VAL A 124 16.94 -13.24 -8.82
CA VAL A 124 16.35 -11.91 -8.73
C VAL A 124 16.81 -11.03 -9.88
N ARG A 125 15.85 -10.34 -10.52
CA ARG A 125 16.07 -9.37 -11.59
C ARG A 125 15.53 -8.02 -11.18
N ILE A 126 16.38 -7.03 -11.07
CA ILE A 126 16.02 -5.69 -10.60
C ILE A 126 15.73 -4.77 -11.77
N LEU A 127 14.51 -4.27 -11.81
CA LEU A 127 14.01 -3.31 -12.78
C LEU A 127 14.11 -1.91 -12.16
N THR A 128 15.03 -1.09 -12.62
CA THR A 128 15.34 0.21 -12.00
C THR A 128 15.34 1.36 -13.00
N ARG A 129 15.24 2.58 -12.50
CA ARG A 129 15.49 3.82 -13.29
C ARG A 129 16.96 4.24 -13.26
N SER A 130 17.74 3.69 -12.31
CA SER A 130 19.17 4.01 -12.13
C SER A 130 19.93 2.75 -11.75
N GLU A 131 20.65 2.19 -12.72
CA GLU A 131 21.50 1.01 -12.49
C GLU A 131 22.58 1.30 -11.45
N SER A 132 23.17 2.51 -11.43
CA SER A 132 24.21 2.88 -10.48
C SER A 132 23.74 2.78 -9.03
N LYS A 133 22.59 3.38 -8.72
CA LYS A 133 22.00 3.29 -7.37
C LYS A 133 21.61 1.87 -6.99
N ALA A 134 21.11 1.09 -7.96
CA ALA A 134 20.77 -0.29 -7.70
C ALA A 134 22.01 -1.16 -7.46
N ARG A 135 23.13 -0.94 -8.18
CA ARG A 135 24.39 -1.65 -7.94
C ARG A 135 25.04 -1.25 -6.61
N GLU A 136 24.87 -0.01 -6.17
CA GLU A 136 25.30 0.44 -4.85
C GLU A 136 24.53 -0.28 -3.73
N ALA A 137 23.20 -0.40 -3.87
CA ALA A 137 22.34 -1.10 -2.91
C ALA A 137 22.56 -2.63 -2.93
N PHE A 138 22.84 -3.19 -4.10
CA PHE A 138 23.00 -4.64 -4.33
C PHE A 138 24.34 -4.93 -5.02
N PRO A 139 25.47 -4.75 -4.31
CA PRO A 139 26.78 -5.02 -4.86
C PRO A 139 26.96 -6.52 -5.17
N GLU A 140 27.56 -6.84 -6.31
CA GLU A 140 27.78 -8.21 -6.82
C GLU A 140 28.41 -9.16 -5.79
N ARG A 141 29.33 -8.61 -4.97
CA ARG A 141 30.00 -9.40 -3.92
C ARG A 141 29.01 -9.98 -2.90
N LYS A 142 27.95 -9.21 -2.55
CA LYS A 142 26.94 -9.62 -1.56
C LYS A 142 25.75 -10.31 -2.21
N TYR A 143 25.44 -9.96 -3.45
CA TYR A 143 24.27 -10.45 -4.21
C TYR A 143 24.70 -11.06 -5.56
N PRO A 144 25.47 -12.16 -5.53
CA PRO A 144 25.98 -12.78 -6.74
C PRO A 144 24.81 -13.29 -7.60
N GLY A 145 24.85 -12.96 -8.90
CA GLY A 145 23.84 -13.39 -9.86
C GLY A 145 22.53 -12.57 -9.88
N VAL A 146 22.43 -11.49 -9.08
CA VAL A 146 21.34 -10.53 -9.22
C VAL A 146 21.53 -9.72 -10.50
N LYS A 147 20.55 -9.79 -11.42
CA LYS A 147 20.58 -9.02 -12.66
C LYS A 147 19.94 -7.66 -12.46
N ILE A 148 20.55 -6.61 -12.96
CA ILE A 148 20.07 -5.24 -12.83
C ILE A 148 19.99 -4.60 -14.22
N GLY A 149 18.85 -3.96 -14.52
CA GLY A 149 18.68 -3.23 -15.77
C GLY A 149 17.77 -2.02 -15.66
N ASP A 150 18.09 -1.01 -16.43
CA ASP A 150 17.28 0.18 -16.59
C ASP A 150 16.02 -0.08 -17.44
N GLU A 151 15.20 0.95 -17.67
CA GLU A 151 13.93 0.83 -18.36
C GLU A 151 14.04 0.24 -19.77
N SER A 152 15.16 0.41 -20.47
CA SER A 152 15.39 -0.13 -21.82
C SER A 152 15.50 -1.67 -21.82
N LYS A 153 15.92 -2.25 -20.70
CA LYS A 153 16.14 -3.70 -20.51
C LYS A 153 14.98 -4.42 -19.81
N TRP A 154 13.92 -3.69 -19.38
CA TRP A 154 12.83 -4.31 -18.62
C TRP A 154 12.13 -5.44 -19.38
N ALA A 155 11.89 -5.27 -20.68
CA ALA A 155 11.25 -6.32 -21.47
C ALA A 155 12.09 -7.61 -21.51
N GLU A 156 13.41 -7.48 -21.62
CA GLU A 156 14.34 -8.61 -21.61
C GLU A 156 14.40 -9.28 -20.22
N LEU A 157 14.49 -8.48 -19.15
CA LEU A 157 14.57 -8.99 -17.78
C LEU A 157 13.26 -9.63 -17.29
N ILE A 158 12.11 -9.19 -17.80
CA ILE A 158 10.80 -9.77 -17.47
C ILE A 158 10.58 -11.06 -18.25
N LYS A 159 11.07 -11.14 -19.50
CA LYS A 159 10.96 -12.32 -20.33
C LYS A 159 11.58 -13.54 -19.64
N GLY A 160 10.83 -14.66 -19.56
CA GLY A 160 11.27 -15.89 -18.89
C GLY A 160 11.37 -15.78 -17.35
N SER A 161 10.84 -14.70 -16.72
CA SER A 161 10.67 -14.69 -15.28
C SER A 161 9.44 -15.51 -14.87
N THR A 162 9.48 -16.12 -13.68
CA THR A 162 8.35 -16.84 -13.09
C THR A 162 7.26 -15.88 -12.64
N GLY A 163 7.69 -14.75 -12.03
CA GLY A 163 6.80 -13.72 -11.53
C GLY A 163 7.42 -12.33 -11.56
N VAL A 164 6.56 -11.33 -11.51
CA VAL A 164 6.93 -9.92 -11.42
C VAL A 164 6.34 -9.28 -10.18
N VAL A 165 7.14 -8.53 -9.43
CA VAL A 165 6.69 -7.75 -8.27
C VAL A 165 6.88 -6.27 -8.56
N ASN A 166 5.80 -5.50 -8.50
CA ASN A 166 5.81 -4.07 -8.73
C ASN A 166 5.58 -3.32 -7.42
N LEU A 167 6.67 -2.77 -6.84
CA LEU A 167 6.69 -2.01 -5.59
C LEU A 167 7.05 -0.53 -5.81
N ALA A 168 7.18 -0.08 -7.05
CA ALA A 168 7.64 1.26 -7.34
C ALA A 168 6.59 2.32 -7.01
N GLY A 169 7.00 3.32 -6.23
CA GLY A 169 6.19 4.49 -5.91
C GLY A 169 6.97 5.47 -5.04
N PRO A 170 6.84 6.79 -5.27
CA PRO A 170 7.43 7.79 -4.40
C PRO A 170 6.73 7.84 -3.03
N PRO A 171 7.43 8.32 -1.96
CA PRO A 171 6.80 8.58 -0.67
C PRO A 171 5.65 9.58 -0.80
N ILE A 172 4.59 9.39 0.00
CA ILE A 172 3.41 10.29 0.01
C ILE A 172 3.40 11.21 1.23
N SER A 173 4.17 10.93 2.28
CA SER A 173 4.22 11.73 3.50
C SER A 173 5.15 12.96 3.30
N THR A 174 4.77 13.85 2.40
CA THR A 174 5.47 15.09 2.05
C THR A 174 4.46 16.23 1.98
N ARG A 175 4.94 17.48 1.81
CA ARG A 175 4.04 18.60 1.52
C ARG A 175 3.46 18.42 0.13
N TRP A 176 2.12 18.41 0.02
CA TRP A 176 1.45 18.29 -1.26
C TRP A 176 1.24 19.64 -1.91
N THR A 177 1.79 19.80 -3.11
CA THR A 177 1.43 20.80 -4.11
C THR A 177 0.68 20.11 -5.25
N PRO A 178 0.06 20.86 -6.18
CA PRO A 178 -0.56 20.28 -7.37
C PRO A 178 0.41 19.39 -8.17
N GLU A 179 1.67 19.81 -8.29
CA GLU A 179 2.74 19.08 -9.00
C GLU A 179 3.07 17.75 -8.27
N VAL A 180 3.25 17.82 -6.94
CA VAL A 180 3.53 16.62 -6.12
C VAL A 180 2.37 15.63 -6.19
N LYS A 181 1.13 16.11 -6.14
CA LYS A 181 -0.06 15.25 -6.34
C LYS A 181 -0.06 14.61 -7.73
N ALA A 182 0.22 15.37 -8.77
CA ALA A 182 0.34 14.84 -10.12
C ALA A 182 1.44 13.77 -10.21
N ASP A 183 2.60 14.00 -9.63
CA ASP A 183 3.73 13.05 -9.60
C ASP A 183 3.39 11.78 -8.82
N ILE A 184 2.72 11.89 -7.67
CA ILE A 184 2.27 10.74 -6.88
C ILE A 184 1.39 9.81 -7.73
N LYS A 185 0.45 10.36 -8.49
CA LYS A 185 -0.46 9.60 -9.36
C LYS A 185 0.26 9.07 -10.60
N ASN A 186 0.88 9.97 -11.36
CA ASN A 186 1.43 9.67 -12.68
C ASN A 186 2.59 8.67 -12.62
N CYS A 187 3.48 8.81 -11.63
CA CYS A 187 4.61 7.92 -11.45
C CYS A 187 4.15 6.46 -11.23
N ARG A 188 3.13 6.24 -10.39
CA ARG A 188 2.56 4.91 -10.11
C ARG A 188 1.90 4.30 -11.33
N VAL A 189 1.07 5.06 -12.02
CA VAL A 189 0.35 4.62 -13.22
C VAL A 189 1.33 4.33 -14.36
N ALA A 190 2.32 5.21 -14.59
CA ALA A 190 3.28 5.07 -15.67
C ALA A 190 4.19 3.84 -15.47
N VAL A 191 4.77 3.68 -14.26
CA VAL A 191 5.65 2.53 -13.98
C VAL A 191 4.87 1.22 -14.10
N THR A 192 3.67 1.16 -13.52
CA THR A 192 2.82 -0.04 -13.64
C THR A 192 2.45 -0.33 -15.10
N GLY A 193 2.14 0.71 -15.88
CA GLY A 193 1.88 0.58 -17.29
C GLY A 193 3.06 0.00 -18.08
N LYS A 194 4.28 0.47 -17.81
CA LYS A 194 5.51 -0.07 -18.42
C LYS A 194 5.74 -1.54 -18.07
N VAL A 195 5.58 -1.91 -16.80
CA VAL A 195 5.67 -3.31 -16.36
C VAL A 195 4.65 -4.18 -17.08
N VAL A 196 3.39 -3.76 -17.12
CA VAL A 196 2.31 -4.48 -17.81
C VAL A 196 2.58 -4.59 -19.31
N GLN A 197 3.07 -3.53 -19.94
CA GLN A 197 3.45 -3.55 -21.36
C GLN A 197 4.57 -4.57 -21.61
N ALA A 198 5.60 -4.60 -20.78
CA ALA A 198 6.71 -5.54 -20.89
C ALA A 198 6.24 -7.00 -20.72
N ILE A 199 5.37 -7.27 -19.72
CA ILE A 199 4.76 -8.60 -19.55
C ILE A 199 3.94 -8.98 -20.80
N ASN A 200 3.12 -8.07 -21.30
CA ASN A 200 2.22 -8.33 -22.41
C ASN A 200 2.94 -8.51 -23.74
N SER A 201 4.13 -7.94 -23.90
CA SER A 201 4.97 -8.11 -25.09
C SER A 201 5.77 -9.42 -25.11
N ALA A 202 5.92 -10.08 -23.96
CA ALA A 202 6.62 -11.36 -23.89
C ALA A 202 5.85 -12.46 -24.65
N PRO A 203 6.55 -13.37 -25.35
CA PRO A 203 5.95 -14.58 -25.91
C PRO A 203 5.17 -15.37 -24.86
N LYS A 204 4.15 -16.10 -25.28
CA LYS A 204 3.23 -16.78 -24.36
C LYS A 204 3.93 -17.77 -23.41
N ASP A 205 4.90 -18.49 -23.93
CA ASP A 205 5.74 -19.48 -23.23
C ASP A 205 6.80 -18.88 -22.32
N GLU A 206 7.15 -17.60 -22.52
CA GLU A 206 8.13 -16.88 -21.71
C GLU A 206 7.49 -15.79 -20.85
N ARG A 207 6.16 -15.71 -20.83
CA ARG A 207 5.41 -14.72 -20.06
C ARG A 207 5.36 -15.12 -18.58
N PRO A 208 5.60 -14.16 -17.65
CA PRO A 208 5.46 -14.42 -16.23
C PRO A 208 4.07 -14.97 -15.86
N ALA A 209 4.05 -16.00 -15.01
CA ALA A 209 2.81 -16.61 -14.55
C ALA A 209 2.03 -15.71 -13.60
N VAL A 210 2.71 -14.78 -12.89
CA VAL A 210 2.08 -13.90 -11.89
C VAL A 210 2.67 -12.49 -11.92
N LEU A 211 1.78 -11.51 -11.74
CA LEU A 211 2.11 -10.11 -11.42
C LEU A 211 1.55 -9.78 -10.03
N VAL A 212 2.44 -9.53 -9.06
CA VAL A 212 2.09 -8.95 -7.77
C VAL A 212 2.32 -7.43 -7.85
N SER A 213 1.25 -6.66 -7.90
CA SER A 213 1.33 -5.19 -7.95
C SER A 213 0.90 -4.61 -6.62
N SER A 214 1.84 -3.98 -5.90
CA SER A 214 1.51 -3.24 -4.69
C SER A 214 0.65 -2.03 -5.04
N THR A 215 -0.40 -1.82 -4.25
CA THR A 215 -1.20 -0.62 -4.18
C THR A 215 -1.29 -0.18 -2.72
N ALA A 216 -2.33 0.50 -2.28
CA ALA A 216 -2.42 0.96 -0.90
C ALA A 216 -3.85 0.87 -0.35
N VAL A 217 -3.96 0.73 0.98
CA VAL A 217 -5.25 0.79 1.70
C VAL A 217 -5.96 2.13 1.54
N GLY A 218 -5.27 3.18 1.08
CA GLY A 218 -5.88 4.43 0.64
C GLY A 218 -6.96 4.27 -0.43
N PHE A 219 -7.06 3.10 -1.08
CA PHE A 219 -8.16 2.74 -1.97
C PHE A 219 -9.54 2.92 -1.32
N TYR A 220 -9.66 2.64 -0.02
CA TYR A 220 -10.94 2.66 0.70
C TYR A 220 -11.38 4.07 1.14
N GLY A 221 -10.50 5.07 1.02
CA GLY A 221 -10.72 6.38 1.61
C GLY A 221 -10.55 6.35 3.12
N THR A 222 -11.10 7.33 3.83
CA THR A 222 -10.98 7.48 5.28
C THR A 222 -12.30 7.29 5.99
N SER A 223 -12.29 6.66 7.19
CA SER A 223 -13.47 6.50 8.04
C SER A 223 -13.05 6.21 9.49
N GLU A 224 -13.68 6.89 10.44
CA GLU A 224 -13.50 6.59 11.87
C GLU A 224 -14.31 5.37 12.34
N THR A 225 -15.41 5.06 11.69
CA THR A 225 -16.40 4.07 12.16
C THR A 225 -16.42 2.79 11.33
N SER A 226 -16.25 2.90 10.03
CA SER A 226 -16.34 1.75 9.12
C SER A 226 -15.09 0.89 9.14
N ALA A 227 -15.28 -0.43 9.00
CA ALA A 227 -14.23 -1.39 8.71
C ALA A 227 -14.32 -1.81 7.25
N PHE A 228 -13.17 -1.98 6.61
CA PHE A 228 -13.05 -2.32 5.20
C PHE A 228 -12.34 -3.66 5.03
N ASP A 229 -12.81 -4.46 4.10
CA ASP A 229 -12.15 -5.67 3.59
C ASP A 229 -12.00 -5.59 2.07
N GLU A 230 -11.50 -6.66 1.45
CA GLU A 230 -11.23 -6.70 0.01
C GLU A 230 -12.49 -6.55 -0.87
N THR A 231 -13.67 -6.78 -0.31
CA THR A 231 -14.98 -6.64 -1.00
C THR A 231 -15.54 -5.23 -0.90
N SER A 232 -14.98 -4.40 -0.03
CA SER A 232 -15.45 -3.03 0.20
C SER A 232 -15.23 -2.13 -1.01
N PRO A 233 -16.14 -1.18 -1.29
CA PRO A 233 -16.00 -0.23 -2.39
C PRO A 233 -14.84 0.73 -2.14
N SER A 234 -14.40 1.39 -3.21
CA SER A 234 -13.41 2.46 -3.11
C SER A 234 -13.99 3.71 -2.47
N GLY A 235 -13.12 4.47 -1.78
CA GLY A 235 -13.42 5.83 -1.38
C GLY A 235 -13.50 6.81 -2.56
N ASN A 236 -13.71 8.07 -2.22
CA ASN A 236 -13.86 9.17 -3.16
C ASN A 236 -12.85 10.32 -2.96
N ASP A 237 -11.88 10.13 -2.05
CA ASP A 237 -10.80 11.07 -1.84
C ASP A 237 -9.67 10.94 -2.88
N TYR A 238 -8.70 11.86 -2.81
CA TYR A 238 -7.58 11.89 -3.74
C TYR A 238 -6.76 10.58 -3.74
N LEU A 239 -6.49 9.97 -2.57
CA LEU A 239 -5.71 8.73 -2.49
C LEU A 239 -6.48 7.55 -3.05
N ALA A 240 -7.79 7.51 -2.85
CA ALA A 240 -8.65 6.50 -3.46
C ALA A 240 -8.65 6.62 -5.00
N GLU A 241 -8.66 7.84 -5.54
CA GLU A 241 -8.53 8.06 -6.98
C GLU A 241 -7.17 7.61 -7.53
N VAL A 242 -6.09 7.90 -6.81
CA VAL A 242 -4.75 7.41 -7.17
C VAL A 242 -4.73 5.89 -7.19
N CYS A 243 -5.24 5.23 -6.16
CA CYS A 243 -5.27 3.77 -6.08
C CYS A 243 -6.13 3.15 -7.18
N LYS A 244 -7.30 3.72 -7.49
CA LYS A 244 -8.15 3.28 -8.61
C LYS A 244 -7.41 3.33 -9.95
N ALA A 245 -6.74 4.44 -10.25
CA ALA A 245 -5.98 4.59 -11.48
C ALA A 245 -4.78 3.62 -11.55
N TRP A 246 -4.13 3.41 -10.41
CA TRP A 246 -3.01 2.50 -10.27
C TRP A 246 -3.43 1.04 -10.52
N GLU A 247 -4.49 0.57 -9.84
CA GLU A 247 -5.07 -0.76 -10.03
C GLU A 247 -5.58 -0.95 -11.46
N ALA A 248 -6.23 0.07 -12.05
CA ALA A 248 -6.68 0.02 -13.44
C ALA A 248 -5.52 -0.18 -14.43
N SER A 249 -4.34 0.39 -14.15
CA SER A 249 -3.14 0.16 -14.96
C SER A 249 -2.65 -1.30 -14.84
N ALA A 250 -2.63 -1.87 -13.63
CA ALA A 250 -2.23 -3.26 -13.40
C ALA A 250 -3.21 -4.27 -14.04
N ARG A 251 -4.52 -3.98 -14.02
CA ARG A 251 -5.58 -4.83 -14.61
C ARG A 251 -5.51 -4.96 -16.13
N ARG A 252 -4.63 -4.19 -16.80
CA ARG A 252 -4.36 -4.34 -18.25
C ARG A 252 -3.43 -5.52 -18.58
N VAL A 253 -2.94 -6.23 -17.57
CA VAL A 253 -2.15 -7.45 -17.80
C VAL A 253 -2.99 -8.49 -18.52
N ARG A 254 -2.41 -9.16 -19.54
CA ARG A 254 -3.13 -10.13 -20.36
C ARG A 254 -3.50 -11.38 -19.57
N ARG A 255 -4.60 -12.02 -19.97
CA ARG A 255 -4.98 -13.35 -19.52
C ARG A 255 -3.83 -14.33 -19.69
N GLY A 256 -3.62 -15.18 -18.67
CA GLY A 256 -2.49 -16.11 -18.58
C GLY A 256 -1.38 -15.65 -17.63
N THR A 257 -1.41 -14.36 -17.22
CA THR A 257 -0.65 -13.88 -16.07
C THR A 257 -1.66 -13.60 -14.93
N ARG A 258 -1.55 -14.30 -13.83
CA ARG A 258 -2.36 -14.10 -12.62
C ARG A 258 -2.01 -12.74 -12.01
N LEU A 259 -3.02 -11.95 -11.65
CA LEU A 259 -2.83 -10.64 -11.05
C LEU A 259 -3.16 -10.69 -9.56
N VAL A 260 -2.23 -10.24 -8.73
CA VAL A 260 -2.44 -9.94 -7.32
C VAL A 260 -2.28 -8.43 -7.11
N LEU A 261 -3.33 -7.79 -6.60
CA LEU A 261 -3.35 -6.40 -6.20
C LEU A 261 -3.20 -6.34 -4.67
N LEU A 262 -1.99 -6.03 -4.20
CA LEU A 262 -1.66 -6.01 -2.78
C LEU A 262 -1.88 -4.60 -2.24
N ARG A 263 -3.02 -4.36 -1.57
CA ARG A 263 -3.33 -3.09 -0.90
C ARG A 263 -2.60 -3.00 0.42
N THR A 264 -1.46 -2.34 0.40
CA THR A 264 -0.52 -2.29 1.52
C THR A 264 -0.94 -1.23 2.54
N GLY A 265 -0.95 -1.59 3.82
CA GLY A 265 -1.12 -0.69 4.95
C GLY A 265 0.16 0.06 5.30
N ILE A 266 0.21 0.62 6.52
CA ILE A 266 1.40 1.32 7.02
C ILE A 266 2.44 0.29 7.42
N VAL A 267 3.56 0.25 6.69
CA VAL A 267 4.61 -0.75 6.92
C VAL A 267 5.52 -0.32 8.06
N LEU A 268 5.68 -1.22 9.04
CA LEU A 268 6.52 -1.02 10.23
C LEU A 268 7.80 -1.83 10.14
N ASP A 269 8.92 -1.17 10.41
CA ASP A 269 10.24 -1.74 10.69
C ASP A 269 11.13 -0.65 11.29
N GLY A 270 12.27 -1.05 11.88
CA GLY A 270 13.26 -0.15 12.49
C GLY A 270 14.18 0.55 11.49
N GLU A 271 14.25 0.07 10.25
CA GLU A 271 15.13 0.65 9.24
C GLU A 271 14.64 2.00 8.70
N GLU A 272 15.57 2.76 8.10
CA GLU A 272 15.23 4.03 7.43
C GLU A 272 14.23 3.82 6.31
N GLY A 273 13.25 4.73 6.23
CA GLY A 273 12.19 4.70 5.22
C GLY A 273 10.81 4.31 5.76
N GLY A 274 10.75 3.67 6.92
CA GLY A 274 9.49 3.33 7.61
C GLY A 274 8.89 4.50 8.40
N SER A 275 7.64 4.35 8.85
CA SER A 275 6.96 5.35 9.69
C SER A 275 7.64 5.49 11.06
N LEU A 276 8.16 4.42 11.64
CA LEU A 276 8.86 4.42 12.93
C LEU A 276 10.14 5.24 12.93
N ALA A 277 10.90 5.24 11.83
CA ALA A 277 12.11 6.05 11.71
C ALA A 277 11.85 7.55 11.92
N LYS A 278 10.62 8.03 11.69
CA LYS A 278 10.20 9.41 11.95
C LYS A 278 9.65 9.62 13.36
N MET A 279 9.08 8.60 13.98
CA MET A 279 8.44 8.69 15.30
C MET A 279 9.44 8.47 16.43
N VAL A 280 10.29 7.46 16.35
CA VAL A 280 11.24 7.09 17.42
C VAL A 280 12.12 8.26 17.88
N PRO A 281 12.71 9.09 17.01
CA PRO A 281 13.51 10.23 17.47
C PRO A 281 12.73 11.24 18.31
N ILE A 282 11.43 11.43 18.02
CA ILE A 282 10.56 12.37 18.74
C ILE A 282 10.27 11.82 20.15
N PHE A 283 9.98 10.52 20.25
CA PHE A 283 9.80 9.85 21.55
C PHE A 283 11.09 9.86 22.36
N SER A 284 12.26 9.66 21.73
CA SER A 284 13.56 9.64 22.43
C SER A 284 13.85 10.95 23.18
N ILE A 285 13.37 12.08 22.69
CA ILE A 285 13.51 13.40 23.34
C ILE A 285 12.30 13.75 24.23
N PHE A 286 11.49 12.77 24.63
CA PHE A 286 10.30 12.94 25.51
C PHE A 286 9.17 13.81 24.92
N ALA A 287 9.19 14.06 23.61
CA ALA A 287 8.20 14.85 22.88
C ALA A 287 7.18 13.98 22.13
N GLY A 288 7.07 12.69 22.49
CA GLY A 288 6.18 11.74 21.84
C GLY A 288 4.71 11.93 22.22
N GLY A 289 3.84 11.65 21.26
CA GLY A 289 2.40 11.67 21.45
C GLY A 289 1.63 11.47 20.15
N PRO A 290 0.29 11.40 20.22
CA PRO A 290 -0.55 11.17 19.07
C PRO A 290 -0.54 12.35 18.10
N LEU A 291 -0.75 12.06 16.82
CA LEU A 291 -0.90 13.06 15.78
C LEU A 291 -2.36 13.50 15.70
N GLY A 292 -2.62 14.80 15.81
CA GLY A 292 -3.97 15.36 15.85
C GLY A 292 -4.78 14.80 17.03
N SER A 293 -5.99 14.34 16.76
CA SER A 293 -6.89 13.75 17.76
C SER A 293 -6.46 12.37 18.26
N GLY A 294 -5.59 11.67 17.53
CA GLY A 294 -5.21 10.29 17.80
C GLY A 294 -6.32 9.25 17.55
N LYS A 295 -7.52 9.68 17.11
CA LYS A 295 -8.69 8.79 16.88
C LYS A 295 -8.64 8.07 15.54
N GLN A 296 -7.85 8.55 14.59
CA GLN A 296 -7.72 7.93 13.28
C GLN A 296 -7.18 6.49 13.37
N TRP A 297 -7.68 5.63 12.50
CA TRP A 297 -7.22 4.26 12.41
C TRP A 297 -5.82 4.15 11.84
N PHE A 298 -5.04 3.26 12.39
CA PHE A 298 -3.69 2.91 11.97
C PHE A 298 -3.69 1.45 11.52
N SER A 299 -3.95 1.24 10.22
CA SER A 299 -3.90 -0.09 9.60
C SER A 299 -2.48 -0.38 9.17
N TRP A 300 -1.77 -1.13 10.00
CA TRP A 300 -0.35 -1.42 9.91
C TRP A 300 -0.07 -2.85 9.45
N VAL A 301 1.16 -3.10 9.06
CA VAL A 301 1.73 -4.43 8.80
C VAL A 301 3.21 -4.41 9.15
N HIS A 302 3.72 -5.48 9.74
CA HIS A 302 5.17 -5.66 9.88
C HIS A 302 5.79 -5.96 8.52
N ARG A 303 7.00 -5.41 8.25
CA ARG A 303 7.67 -5.59 6.95
C ARG A 303 7.93 -7.07 6.61
N ASP A 304 8.29 -7.91 7.60
CA ASP A 304 8.49 -9.34 7.39
C ASP A 304 7.20 -10.04 6.95
N ASP A 305 6.05 -9.71 7.56
CA ASP A 305 4.75 -10.29 7.18
C ASP A 305 4.35 -9.85 5.77
N LEU A 306 4.59 -8.58 5.42
CA LEU A 306 4.31 -8.09 4.08
C LEU A 306 5.18 -8.79 3.02
N VAL A 307 6.48 -8.97 3.29
CA VAL A 307 7.39 -9.70 2.41
C VAL A 307 6.96 -11.16 2.27
N SER A 308 6.59 -11.82 3.38
CA SER A 308 6.07 -13.18 3.35
C SER A 308 4.78 -13.28 2.52
N MET A 309 3.88 -12.31 2.65
CA MET A 309 2.65 -12.25 1.84
C MET A 309 2.93 -12.06 0.34
N ILE A 310 3.98 -11.30 -0.01
CA ILE A 310 4.43 -11.17 -1.41
C ILE A 310 4.96 -12.51 -1.92
N VAL A 311 5.78 -13.22 -1.14
CA VAL A 311 6.31 -14.54 -1.52
C VAL A 311 5.18 -15.56 -1.68
N GLU A 312 4.26 -15.63 -0.73
CA GLU A 312 3.04 -16.47 -0.85
C GLU A 312 2.23 -16.11 -2.12
N SER A 313 2.13 -14.82 -2.43
CA SER A 313 1.44 -14.36 -3.65
C SER A 313 2.14 -14.80 -4.93
N LEU A 314 3.46 -15.01 -4.91
CA LEU A 314 4.22 -15.54 -6.05
C LEU A 314 4.01 -17.06 -6.19
N GLU A 315 4.09 -17.80 -5.09
CA GLU A 315 4.13 -19.27 -5.05
C GLU A 315 2.74 -19.91 -5.11
N ASN A 316 1.78 -19.35 -4.36
CA ASN A 316 0.48 -19.97 -4.18
C ASN A 316 -0.55 -19.43 -5.19
N PRO A 317 -1.06 -20.24 -6.12
CA PRO A 317 -2.03 -19.81 -7.13
C PRO A 317 -3.39 -19.38 -6.55
N ALA A 318 -3.72 -19.71 -5.29
CA ALA A 318 -4.92 -19.24 -4.63
C ALA A 318 -4.91 -17.73 -4.31
N TYR A 319 -3.71 -17.12 -4.29
CA TYR A 319 -3.55 -15.67 -4.18
C TYR A 319 -3.81 -15.02 -5.55
N GLU A 320 -5.05 -14.61 -5.78
CA GLU A 320 -5.49 -13.91 -6.99
C GLU A 320 -6.45 -12.77 -6.63
N GLY A 321 -6.42 -11.71 -7.42
CA GLY A 321 -7.27 -10.52 -7.23
C GLY A 321 -6.73 -9.59 -6.15
N VAL A 322 -7.62 -9.05 -5.31
CA VAL A 322 -7.27 -8.08 -4.26
C VAL A 322 -6.91 -8.81 -2.97
N ILE A 323 -5.83 -8.37 -2.34
CA ILE A 323 -5.38 -8.82 -1.02
C ILE A 323 -5.01 -7.59 -0.20
N ASN A 324 -5.53 -7.48 1.03
CA ASN A 324 -5.11 -6.43 1.96
C ASN A 324 -3.83 -6.85 2.69
N GLY A 325 -2.75 -6.11 2.43
CA GLY A 325 -1.46 -6.27 3.10
C GLY A 325 -1.44 -5.51 4.42
N THR A 326 -2.27 -5.92 5.38
CA THR A 326 -2.38 -5.34 6.73
C THR A 326 -2.32 -6.44 7.79
N ALA A 327 -1.92 -6.08 9.01
CA ALA A 327 -2.07 -6.97 10.16
C ALA A 327 -3.55 -7.13 10.55
N PRO A 328 -3.95 -8.25 11.21
CA PRO A 328 -5.35 -8.53 11.52
C PRO A 328 -5.95 -7.61 12.59
N ASN A 329 -5.11 -6.93 13.36
CA ASN A 329 -5.54 -6.07 14.47
C ASN A 329 -5.06 -4.62 14.26
N PRO A 330 -5.78 -3.83 13.43
CA PRO A 330 -5.51 -2.40 13.32
C PRO A 330 -5.83 -1.69 14.63
N VAL A 331 -5.06 -0.65 14.96
CA VAL A 331 -5.20 0.12 16.20
C VAL A 331 -5.52 1.58 15.90
N ARG A 332 -5.86 2.36 16.93
CA ARG A 332 -5.93 3.83 16.81
C ARG A 332 -4.54 4.44 16.93
N MET A 333 -4.34 5.62 16.32
CA MET A 333 -3.05 6.33 16.40
C MET A 333 -2.62 6.60 17.84
N ALA A 334 -3.56 6.96 18.74
CA ALA A 334 -3.28 7.14 20.16
C ALA A 334 -2.74 5.84 20.78
N GLU A 335 -3.39 4.71 20.55
CA GLU A 335 -2.92 3.40 21.04
C GLU A 335 -1.54 3.05 20.49
N MET A 336 -1.30 3.28 19.18
CA MET A 336 0.02 3.08 18.57
C MET A 336 1.10 3.89 19.30
N CYS A 337 0.84 5.17 19.58
CA CYS A 337 1.76 6.05 20.30
C CYS A 337 1.99 5.60 21.74
N ASP A 338 0.95 5.17 22.44
CA ASP A 338 1.04 4.68 23.83
C ASP A 338 1.89 3.39 23.88
N ARG A 339 1.67 2.44 22.97
CA ARG A 339 2.48 1.22 22.88
C ARG A 339 3.93 1.51 22.54
N LEU A 340 4.17 2.44 21.62
CA LEU A 340 5.53 2.88 21.25
C LEU A 340 6.23 3.52 22.46
N GLY A 341 5.56 4.44 23.14
CA GLY A 341 6.10 5.09 24.34
C GLY A 341 6.44 4.09 25.44
N ALA A 342 5.54 3.15 25.72
CA ALA A 342 5.75 2.11 26.73
C ALA A 342 6.99 1.24 26.44
N ILE A 343 7.20 0.84 25.18
CA ILE A 343 8.36 0.02 24.80
C ILE A 343 9.67 0.81 24.86
N LEU A 344 9.64 2.09 24.49
CA LEU A 344 10.81 2.97 24.56
C LEU A 344 11.10 3.48 25.98
N GLY A 345 10.21 3.22 26.97
CA GLY A 345 10.29 3.83 28.29
C GLY A 345 10.14 5.36 28.24
N ARG A 346 9.29 5.86 27.35
CA ARG A 346 9.06 7.29 27.10
C ARG A 346 7.56 7.61 27.19
N PRO A 347 7.18 8.79 27.70
CA PRO A 347 5.78 9.18 27.75
C PRO A 347 5.21 9.44 26.36
N SER A 348 3.89 9.17 26.21
CA SER A 348 3.09 9.48 25.02
C SER A 348 2.06 10.55 25.36
N TRP A 349 2.52 11.72 25.75
CA TRP A 349 1.66 12.74 26.39
C TRP A 349 1.54 14.05 25.62
N LEU A 350 2.43 14.27 24.61
CA LEU A 350 2.48 15.54 23.89
C LEU A 350 1.87 15.38 22.48
N PRO A 351 0.55 15.64 22.32
CA PRO A 351 -0.07 15.52 21.02
C PRO A 351 0.48 16.58 20.05
N VAL A 352 0.74 16.17 18.80
CA VAL A 352 1.11 17.11 17.75
C VAL A 352 -0.17 17.74 17.21
N PRO A 353 -0.38 19.07 17.37
CA PRO A 353 -1.61 19.72 16.96
C PRO A 353 -1.85 19.60 15.44
N GLU A 354 -3.09 19.43 15.04
CA GLU A 354 -3.49 19.30 13.63
C GLU A 354 -3.06 20.49 12.78
N PHE A 355 -3.20 21.73 13.32
CA PHE A 355 -2.79 22.93 12.60
C PHE A 355 -1.29 22.96 12.27
N ALA A 356 -0.44 22.42 13.17
CA ALA A 356 0.99 22.34 12.94
C ALA A 356 1.33 21.34 11.83
N LEU A 357 0.63 20.19 11.78
CA LEU A 357 0.78 19.21 10.70
C LEU A 357 0.28 19.76 9.36
N LYS A 358 -0.86 20.46 9.36
CA LYS A 358 -1.37 21.16 8.15
C LYS A 358 -0.44 22.27 7.66
N ALA A 359 0.17 23.04 8.55
CA ALA A 359 1.14 24.05 8.18
C ALA A 359 2.40 23.44 7.54
N LEU A 360 2.86 22.27 8.04
CA LEU A 360 4.05 21.59 7.55
C LEU A 360 3.80 20.84 6.23
N LEU A 361 2.72 20.05 6.16
CA LEU A 361 2.46 19.09 5.08
C LEU A 361 1.41 19.57 4.07
N GLY A 362 0.73 20.69 4.35
CA GLY A 362 -0.39 21.14 3.52
C GLY A 362 -1.50 20.09 3.47
N GLU A 363 -2.07 19.85 2.29
CA GLU A 363 -3.06 18.78 2.09
C GLU A 363 -2.51 17.37 2.41
N GLY A 364 -1.19 17.17 2.32
CA GLY A 364 -0.54 15.92 2.68
C GLY A 364 -0.67 15.53 4.16
N ALA A 365 -1.15 16.45 5.01
CA ALA A 365 -1.46 16.17 6.41
C ALA A 365 -2.58 15.11 6.57
N THR A 366 -3.46 14.95 5.59
CA THR A 366 -4.51 13.93 5.58
C THR A 366 -3.93 12.51 5.73
N VAL A 367 -2.74 12.25 5.17
CA VAL A 367 -2.05 10.94 5.28
C VAL A 367 -1.79 10.53 6.74
N VAL A 368 -1.61 11.48 7.63
CA VAL A 368 -1.26 11.23 9.03
C VAL A 368 -2.38 11.59 10.02
N LEU A 369 -3.32 12.45 9.58
CA LEU A 369 -4.45 12.90 10.41
C LEU A 369 -5.71 12.05 10.22
N GLU A 370 -5.80 11.34 9.12
CA GLU A 370 -6.94 10.52 8.76
C GLU A 370 -6.51 9.06 8.59
N GLY A 371 -7.46 8.14 8.55
CA GLY A 371 -7.15 6.74 8.42
C GLY A 371 -8.41 5.89 8.26
N GLN A 372 -8.21 4.61 8.02
CA GLN A 372 -9.26 3.63 7.80
C GLN A 372 -8.94 2.32 8.52
N ARG A 373 -9.96 1.65 9.02
CA ARG A 373 -9.84 0.32 9.61
C ARG A 373 -9.90 -0.73 8.51
N VAL A 374 -8.76 -1.29 8.12
CA VAL A 374 -8.68 -2.30 7.04
C VAL A 374 -8.30 -3.66 7.62
N LEU A 375 -9.05 -4.68 7.22
CA LEU A 375 -8.88 -6.06 7.68
C LEU A 375 -8.36 -6.94 6.52
N PRO A 376 -7.39 -7.84 6.77
CA PRO A 376 -6.83 -8.75 5.77
C PRO A 376 -7.67 -10.01 5.63
N LYS A 377 -8.96 -9.87 5.31
CA LYS A 377 -9.92 -10.97 5.29
C LYS A 377 -9.50 -12.07 4.33
N ARG A 378 -9.10 -11.70 3.12
CA ARG A 378 -8.69 -12.67 2.11
C ARG A 378 -7.43 -13.42 2.50
N ALA A 379 -6.42 -12.75 3.06
CA ALA A 379 -5.21 -13.41 3.55
C ALA A 379 -5.54 -14.42 4.68
N GLN A 380 -6.46 -14.06 5.60
CA GLN A 380 -6.91 -14.96 6.66
C GLN A 380 -7.68 -16.17 6.11
N GLU A 381 -8.56 -15.99 5.13
CA GLU A 381 -9.28 -17.08 4.43
C GLU A 381 -8.33 -18.03 3.71
N LEU A 382 -7.22 -17.50 3.17
CA LEU A 382 -6.17 -18.29 2.52
C LEU A 382 -5.24 -18.97 3.52
N GLY A 383 -5.43 -18.77 4.84
CA GLY A 383 -4.64 -19.39 5.89
C GLY A 383 -3.28 -18.74 6.11
N PHE A 384 -3.09 -17.46 5.68
CA PHE A 384 -1.82 -16.76 5.91
C PHE A 384 -1.48 -16.69 7.40
N SER A 385 -0.27 -17.11 7.75
CA SER A 385 0.24 -17.11 9.12
C SER A 385 1.00 -15.83 9.43
N PHE A 386 0.33 -14.88 10.08
CA PHE A 386 0.97 -13.64 10.54
C PHE A 386 1.94 -13.92 11.66
N LYS A 387 3.20 -13.52 11.52
CA LYS A 387 4.21 -13.54 12.57
C LYS A 387 3.90 -12.49 13.64
N TYR A 388 3.42 -11.33 13.22
CA TYR A 388 3.10 -10.20 14.10
C TYR A 388 1.62 -9.82 13.97
N ARG A 389 0.81 -10.39 14.86
CA ARG A 389 -0.65 -10.14 14.87
C ARG A 389 -1.04 -8.89 15.64
N TYR A 390 -0.25 -8.50 16.64
CA TYR A 390 -0.51 -7.37 17.53
C TYR A 390 0.61 -6.36 17.44
N ILE A 391 0.23 -5.07 17.53
CA ILE A 391 1.17 -3.94 17.38
C ILE A 391 2.29 -3.98 18.43
N SER A 392 1.99 -4.42 19.66
CA SER A 392 2.98 -4.52 20.74
C SER A 392 4.09 -5.51 20.42
N ASP A 393 3.74 -6.65 19.79
CA ASP A 393 4.73 -7.68 19.43
C ASP A 393 5.61 -7.21 18.27
N ALA A 394 4.99 -6.56 17.28
CA ALA A 394 5.72 -5.94 16.17
C ALA A 394 6.70 -4.87 16.65
N LEU A 395 6.24 -3.95 17.50
CA LEU A 395 7.08 -2.88 18.02
C LEU A 395 8.22 -3.41 18.92
N LYS A 396 7.98 -4.41 19.74
CA LYS A 396 9.03 -5.06 20.53
C LYS A 396 10.08 -5.67 19.60
N ALA A 397 9.67 -6.47 18.63
CA ALA A 397 10.62 -7.11 17.69
C ALA A 397 11.45 -6.13 16.86
N ILE A 398 10.93 -4.90 16.65
CA ILE A 398 11.61 -3.85 15.88
C ILE A 398 12.60 -3.05 16.74
N LEU A 399 12.28 -2.84 18.03
CA LEU A 399 12.96 -1.84 18.87
C LEU A 399 13.80 -2.45 19.99
N THR A 400 13.67 -3.74 20.25
CA THR A 400 14.47 -4.50 21.22
C THR A 400 15.32 -5.57 20.57
#